data_9f2b4b11b9303ec2106b786c07cf827a
#
_entry.id   9f2b4b11b9303ec2106b786c07cf827a
#
_cell.length_a   1.000
_cell.length_b   1.000
_cell.length_c   1.000
_cell.angle_alpha   90.00
_cell.angle_beta   90.00
_cell.angle_gamma   90.00
#
_symmetry.space_group_name_H-M   'P 1'
#
loop_
_entity.id
_entity.type
_entity.pdbx_description
1 polymer ?
#
loop_
_entity_poly.entity_id
_entity_poly.type
_entity_poly.pdbx_seq_one_letter_code
_entity_poly.pdbx_strand_id
1 'polypeptide(L)'
;MNVGAILLKLWNNSGFAAIISGFVSNNGWQNLVMLVIACVLLYLAIVKKFEPLLLVGIAFGCLLTNLPNAGLYHQELWDAFMNPESPVYHSFGEIMRNGGLLDIFYIGVKTSLYPCLIFMGVGAMTDFGPLLSNPKSLLLGAAAQLGVFVAFFGAVCMGFTGKEAASIGIIGGADGPTAIFLTTRLAPHLLGAIAVAAYSYMALIPLIQPPIMNLLTSAESRKIKMVQTRVVSKTEKIIFPIIVTLFVALLLPDTAPLIGCLMLGNLFKETGCTDRLSDTVQNALMNIVTILLSTAVGSTMVGSTFLTGQTLKIVVLGVVAFGISTAGGLLGGNVMCWATKGKVNPLIGSAGVSAVPMAARVSNKEGQKANPANFLLMHAMGPNVAGVIGSAIAAGFLLSVFGG
;
A
#
# COMPACT_ATOMS: atom_id res chain seq x y z
N MET A 1 31.05 -31.99 32.02
CA MET A 1 30.76 -31.43 30.66
C MET A 1 31.99 -30.64 30.23
N ASN A 2 32.58 -30.94 29.06
CA ASN A 2 33.79 -30.28 28.60
C ASN A 2 33.43 -28.89 28.08
N VAL A 3 33.94 -27.81 28.70
CA VAL A 3 33.66 -26.40 28.33
C VAL A 3 33.96 -26.14 26.87
N GLY A 4 35.04 -26.75 26.32
CA GLY A 4 35.39 -26.62 24.91
C GLY A 4 34.31 -27.18 23.97
N ALA A 5 33.69 -28.31 24.34
CA ALA A 5 32.60 -28.89 23.56
C ALA A 5 31.31 -28.03 23.56
N ILE A 6 31.05 -27.36 24.69
CA ILE A 6 29.92 -26.41 24.79
C ILE A 6 30.17 -25.18 23.91
N LEU A 7 31.35 -24.58 23.98
CA LEU A 7 31.73 -23.44 23.16
C LEU A 7 31.68 -23.75 21.65
N LEU A 8 32.19 -24.94 21.26
CA LEU A 8 32.12 -25.40 19.88
C LEU A 8 30.66 -25.61 19.41
N LYS A 9 29.81 -26.18 20.27
CA LYS A 9 28.37 -26.33 19.96
C LYS A 9 27.68 -25.00 19.84
N LEU A 10 27.98 -24.03 20.70
CA LEU A 10 27.45 -22.66 20.60
C LEU A 10 27.89 -21.98 19.31
N TRP A 11 29.16 -22.10 18.95
CA TRP A 11 29.69 -21.57 17.70
C TRP A 11 28.98 -22.19 16.48
N ASN A 12 28.93 -23.52 16.41
CA ASN A 12 28.33 -24.24 15.28
C ASN A 12 26.82 -23.91 15.10
N ASN A 13 26.13 -23.64 16.20
CA ASN A 13 24.70 -23.23 16.15
C ASN A 13 24.50 -21.73 15.96
N SER A 14 25.56 -20.93 15.97
CA SER A 14 25.45 -19.47 15.81
C SER A 14 25.15 -19.10 14.36
N GLY A 15 24.42 -18.01 14.18
CA GLY A 15 24.19 -17.40 12.86
C GLY A 15 25.49 -16.96 12.18
N PHE A 16 26.54 -16.63 12.94
CA PHE A 16 27.86 -16.30 12.38
C PHE A 16 28.51 -17.48 11.68
N ALA A 17 28.49 -18.66 12.33
CA ALA A 17 28.99 -19.87 11.72
C ALA A 17 28.19 -20.25 10.47
N ALA A 18 26.86 -20.09 10.51
CA ALA A 18 25.97 -20.35 9.38
C ALA A 18 26.26 -19.42 8.19
N ILE A 19 26.51 -18.13 8.43
CA ILE A 19 26.91 -17.18 7.36
C ILE A 19 28.25 -17.59 6.76
N ILE A 20 29.26 -17.89 7.58
CA ILE A 20 30.61 -18.19 7.12
C ILE A 20 30.65 -19.51 6.37
N SER A 21 30.08 -20.57 6.95
CA SER A 21 30.05 -21.92 6.34
C SER A 21 29.12 -22.00 5.12
N GLY A 22 27.99 -21.29 5.15
CA GLY A 22 27.01 -21.26 4.08
C GLY A 22 27.28 -20.21 3.00
N PHE A 23 28.32 -19.41 3.12
CA PHE A 23 28.56 -18.25 2.24
C PHE A 23 28.60 -18.61 0.75
N VAL A 24 29.21 -19.74 0.40
CA VAL A 24 29.33 -20.20 -0.98
C VAL A 24 28.34 -21.32 -1.30
N SER A 25 28.10 -22.23 -0.35
CA SER A 25 27.33 -23.46 -0.60
C SER A 25 25.82 -23.34 -0.43
N ASN A 26 25.34 -22.45 0.50
CA ASN A 26 23.93 -22.35 0.88
C ASN A 26 23.36 -20.92 0.75
N ASN A 27 23.84 -20.14 -0.22
CA ASN A 27 23.38 -18.75 -0.44
C ASN A 27 23.49 -17.83 0.79
N GLY A 28 24.42 -18.12 1.73
CA GLY A 28 24.63 -17.30 2.93
C GLY A 28 25.01 -15.83 2.60
N TRP A 29 25.58 -15.58 1.42
CA TRP A 29 25.81 -14.24 0.91
C TRP A 29 24.51 -13.44 0.71
N GLN A 30 23.40 -14.12 0.31
CA GLN A 30 22.11 -13.49 0.15
C GLN A 30 21.57 -12.98 1.48
N ASN A 31 21.69 -13.76 2.55
CA ASN A 31 21.30 -13.34 3.88
C ASN A 31 22.09 -12.10 4.33
N LEU A 32 23.40 -12.06 4.09
CA LEU A 32 24.23 -10.90 4.43
C LEU A 32 23.77 -9.65 3.65
N VAL A 33 23.53 -9.79 2.34
CA VAL A 33 23.03 -8.68 1.51
C VAL A 33 21.66 -8.19 2.01
N MET A 34 20.76 -9.11 2.37
CA MET A 34 19.44 -8.73 2.91
C MET A 34 19.52 -8.05 4.27
N LEU A 35 20.45 -8.45 5.14
CA LEU A 35 20.71 -7.73 6.40
C LEU A 35 21.19 -6.29 6.15
N VAL A 36 22.05 -6.08 5.14
CA VAL A 36 22.48 -4.73 4.73
C VAL A 36 21.30 -3.94 4.17
N ILE A 37 20.46 -4.56 3.30
CA ILE A 37 19.25 -3.92 2.76
C ILE A 37 18.30 -3.53 3.91
N ALA A 38 18.07 -4.41 4.88
CA ALA A 38 17.25 -4.12 6.05
C ALA A 38 17.79 -2.90 6.85
N CYS A 39 19.10 -2.83 7.06
CA CYS A 39 19.74 -1.67 7.71
C CYS A 39 19.58 -0.38 6.90
N VAL A 40 19.69 -0.44 5.58
CA VAL A 40 19.46 0.71 4.70
C VAL A 40 17.99 1.15 4.77
N LEU A 41 17.03 0.23 4.74
CA LEU A 41 15.61 0.55 4.90
C LEU A 41 15.32 1.16 6.27
N LEU A 42 15.92 0.66 7.35
CA LEU A 42 15.82 1.27 8.68
C LEU A 42 16.39 2.69 8.69
N TYR A 43 17.54 2.92 8.06
CA TYR A 43 18.12 4.26 7.93
C TYR A 43 17.15 5.20 7.18
N LEU A 44 16.56 4.75 6.08
CA LEU A 44 15.58 5.55 5.32
C LEU A 44 14.34 5.86 6.16
N ALA A 45 13.83 4.89 6.90
CA ALA A 45 12.65 5.06 7.75
C ALA A 45 12.93 6.01 8.92
N ILE A 46 14.04 5.82 9.64
CA ILE A 46 14.32 6.54 10.90
C ILE A 46 14.92 7.92 10.63
N VAL A 47 15.97 7.99 9.79
CA VAL A 47 16.72 9.24 9.56
C VAL A 47 16.05 10.10 8.49
N LYS A 48 15.64 9.51 7.38
CA LYS A 48 14.98 10.22 6.27
C LYS A 48 13.47 10.38 6.48
N LYS A 49 12.90 9.71 7.51
CA LYS A 49 11.47 9.73 7.84
C LYS A 49 10.55 9.28 6.70
N PHE A 50 11.03 8.31 5.91
CA PHE A 50 10.26 7.71 4.83
C PHE A 50 9.26 6.72 5.42
N GLU A 51 7.99 7.11 5.47
CA GLU A 51 6.85 6.34 6.00
C GLU A 51 7.21 5.48 7.22
N PRO A 52 7.68 6.10 8.33
CA PRO A 52 8.33 5.37 9.43
C PRO A 52 7.41 4.36 10.11
N LEU A 53 6.09 4.59 10.11
CA LEU A 53 5.13 3.72 10.79
C LEU A 53 5.09 2.30 10.19
N LEU A 54 5.29 2.17 8.88
CA LEU A 54 5.28 0.89 8.18
C LEU A 54 6.67 0.42 7.84
N LEU A 55 7.53 1.31 7.32
CA LEU A 55 8.83 0.91 6.81
C LEU A 55 9.78 0.40 7.90
N VAL A 56 9.67 0.89 9.15
CA VAL A 56 10.44 0.36 10.29
C VAL A 56 10.08 -1.10 10.54
N GLY A 57 8.78 -1.43 10.59
CA GLY A 57 8.33 -2.80 10.80
C GLY A 57 8.72 -3.74 9.65
N ILE A 58 8.57 -3.28 8.39
CA ILE A 58 8.97 -4.04 7.20
C ILE A 58 10.48 -4.31 7.24
N ALA A 59 11.29 -3.29 7.47
CA ALA A 59 12.74 -3.42 7.51
C ALA A 59 13.20 -4.33 8.66
N PHE A 60 12.55 -4.24 9.83
CA PHE A 60 12.89 -5.10 10.96
C PHE A 60 12.42 -6.54 10.75
N GLY A 61 11.26 -6.76 10.15
CA GLY A 61 10.80 -8.08 9.71
C GLY A 61 11.76 -8.74 8.71
N CYS A 62 12.23 -7.95 7.72
CA CYS A 62 13.26 -8.37 6.78
C CYS A 62 14.59 -8.74 7.50
N LEU A 63 15.00 -7.96 8.49
CA LEU A 63 16.17 -8.27 9.29
C LEU A 63 16.01 -9.62 10.01
N LEU A 64 14.88 -9.80 10.70
CA LEU A 64 14.61 -11.00 11.48
C LEU A 64 14.54 -12.28 10.63
N THR A 65 13.90 -12.22 9.46
CA THR A 65 13.74 -13.40 8.60
C THR A 65 15.05 -13.85 7.96
N ASN A 66 15.99 -12.91 7.74
CA ASN A 66 17.31 -13.21 7.16
C ASN A 66 18.40 -13.50 8.19
N LEU A 67 18.06 -13.63 9.50
CA LEU A 67 18.96 -14.14 10.52
C LEU A 67 19.07 -15.67 10.39
N PRO A 68 20.27 -16.21 10.06
CA PRO A 68 20.41 -17.65 9.91
C PRO A 68 20.15 -18.38 11.23
N ASN A 69 19.54 -19.56 11.17
CA ASN A 69 19.19 -20.41 12.29
C ASN A 69 18.19 -19.83 13.31
N ALA A 70 17.54 -18.70 12.99
CA ALA A 70 16.60 -18.07 13.91
C ALA A 70 15.23 -18.79 13.97
N GLY A 71 14.84 -19.52 12.92
CA GLY A 71 13.58 -20.27 12.87
C GLY A 71 12.32 -19.42 13.07
N LEU A 72 12.33 -18.16 12.58
CA LEU A 72 11.23 -17.23 12.77
C LEU A 72 10.24 -17.24 11.61
N TYR A 73 10.72 -17.52 10.39
CA TYR A 73 9.94 -17.61 9.17
C TYR A 73 10.42 -18.75 8.30
N HIS A 74 9.50 -19.54 7.75
CA HIS A 74 9.78 -20.76 7.00
C HIS A 74 9.15 -20.68 5.62
N GLN A 75 9.90 -20.19 4.63
CA GLN A 75 9.41 -20.08 3.24
C GLN A 75 8.89 -21.43 2.71
N GLU A 76 9.56 -22.52 3.05
CA GLU A 76 9.19 -23.88 2.61
C GLU A 76 7.78 -24.31 3.08
N LEU A 77 7.37 -23.88 4.29
CA LEU A 77 6.01 -24.16 4.79
C LEU A 77 4.95 -23.40 3.96
N TRP A 78 5.26 -22.17 3.56
CA TRP A 78 4.35 -21.37 2.72
C TRP A 78 4.33 -21.85 1.28
N ASP A 79 5.44 -22.33 0.74
CA ASP A 79 5.50 -22.97 -0.58
C ASP A 79 4.67 -24.25 -0.59
N ALA A 80 4.78 -25.08 0.46
CA ALA A 80 3.97 -26.28 0.65
C ALA A 80 2.47 -25.95 0.86
N PHE A 81 2.16 -24.88 1.59
CA PHE A 81 0.79 -24.39 1.78
C PHE A 81 0.14 -23.98 0.45
N MET A 82 0.91 -23.47 -0.50
CA MET A 82 0.42 -23.03 -1.82
C MET A 82 0.42 -24.13 -2.87
N ASN A 83 1.10 -25.25 -2.65
CA ASN A 83 1.19 -26.35 -3.60
C ASN A 83 -0.02 -27.30 -3.48
N PRO A 84 -0.90 -27.41 -4.51
CA PRO A 84 -2.06 -28.30 -4.49
C PRO A 84 -1.73 -29.78 -4.26
N GLU A 85 -0.52 -30.21 -4.61
CA GLU A 85 -0.07 -31.60 -4.43
C GLU A 85 0.47 -31.87 -3.01
N SER A 86 0.62 -30.84 -2.19
CA SER A 86 1.13 -30.96 -0.82
C SER A 86 0.05 -31.45 0.14
N PRO A 87 0.37 -32.36 1.09
CA PRO A 87 -0.56 -32.76 2.13
C PRO A 87 -0.96 -31.64 3.09
N VAL A 88 -0.21 -30.53 3.08
CA VAL A 88 -0.47 -29.33 3.89
C VAL A 88 -1.10 -28.19 3.10
N TYR A 89 -1.60 -28.47 1.90
CA TYR A 89 -2.28 -27.48 1.07
C TYR A 89 -3.40 -26.76 1.82
N HIS A 90 -3.34 -25.44 1.90
CA HIS A 90 -4.27 -24.56 2.63
C HIS A 90 -4.48 -24.92 4.13
N SER A 91 -3.54 -25.64 4.77
CA SER A 91 -3.60 -25.99 6.18
C SER A 91 -2.94 -24.95 7.09
N PHE A 92 -3.73 -24.00 7.60
CA PHE A 92 -3.23 -23.05 8.62
C PHE A 92 -2.84 -23.76 9.94
N GLY A 93 -3.47 -24.90 10.24
CA GLY A 93 -3.12 -25.68 11.43
C GLY A 93 -1.68 -26.18 11.42
N GLU A 94 -1.16 -26.53 10.25
CA GLU A 94 0.24 -26.93 10.07
C GLU A 94 1.20 -25.76 10.25
N ILE A 95 0.85 -24.59 9.70
CA ILE A 95 1.62 -23.35 9.92
C ILE A 95 1.68 -23.00 11.41
N MET A 96 0.56 -23.09 12.13
CA MET A 96 0.53 -22.79 13.57
C MET A 96 1.32 -23.80 14.43
N ARG A 97 1.45 -25.06 13.96
CA ARG A 97 2.16 -26.12 14.69
C ARG A 97 3.67 -26.09 14.46
N ASN A 98 4.09 -25.87 13.22
CA ASN A 98 5.48 -26.02 12.78
C ASN A 98 6.14 -24.69 12.39
N GLY A 99 5.38 -23.59 12.29
CA GLY A 99 5.88 -22.28 11.95
C GLY A 99 6.50 -21.52 13.13
N GLY A 100 7.31 -20.53 12.81
CA GLY A 100 7.85 -19.58 13.78
C GLY A 100 6.91 -18.41 14.04
N LEU A 101 7.38 -17.43 14.83
CA LEU A 101 6.60 -16.26 15.20
C LEU A 101 6.13 -15.44 13.98
N LEU A 102 7.00 -15.26 12.99
CA LEU A 102 6.68 -14.46 11.80
C LEU A 102 5.73 -15.20 10.85
N ASP A 103 5.76 -16.53 10.84
CA ASP A 103 4.78 -17.34 10.11
C ASP A 103 3.38 -17.14 10.68
N ILE A 104 3.24 -17.08 12.01
CA ILE A 104 1.96 -16.82 12.69
C ILE A 104 1.45 -15.41 12.35
N PHE A 105 2.33 -14.41 12.35
CA PHE A 105 1.95 -13.04 11.94
C PHE A 105 1.51 -13.00 10.47
N TYR A 106 2.18 -13.78 9.60
CA TYR A 106 1.84 -13.80 8.19
C TYR A 106 0.48 -14.43 7.89
N ILE A 107 -0.08 -15.25 8.77
CA ILE A 107 -1.47 -15.76 8.63
C ILE A 107 -2.47 -14.60 8.46
N GLY A 108 -2.34 -13.54 9.27
CA GLY A 108 -3.23 -12.37 9.16
C GLY A 108 -3.08 -11.58 7.86
N VAL A 109 -1.91 -11.64 7.23
CA VAL A 109 -1.68 -11.11 5.88
C VAL A 109 -2.35 -12.02 4.85
N LYS A 110 -2.07 -13.33 4.92
CA LYS A 110 -2.56 -14.35 3.98
C LYS A 110 -4.09 -14.44 3.95
N THR A 111 -4.73 -14.28 5.10
CA THR A 111 -6.19 -14.24 5.21
C THR A 111 -6.80 -12.90 4.81
N SER A 112 -5.99 -11.90 4.43
CA SER A 112 -6.40 -10.53 4.14
C SER A 112 -7.01 -9.79 5.35
N LEU A 113 -6.85 -10.31 6.58
CA LEU A 113 -7.40 -9.69 7.79
C LEU A 113 -6.78 -8.31 8.04
N TYR A 114 -5.45 -8.21 8.02
CA TYR A 114 -4.77 -6.95 8.32
C TYR A 114 -5.05 -5.85 7.30
N PRO A 115 -4.98 -6.07 5.97
CA PRO A 115 -5.36 -5.05 5.00
C PRO A 115 -6.79 -4.51 5.22
N CYS A 116 -7.76 -5.38 5.49
CA CYS A 116 -9.14 -4.96 5.76
C CYS A 116 -9.27 -4.12 7.04
N LEU A 117 -8.57 -4.51 8.12
CA LEU A 117 -8.57 -3.73 9.37
C LEU A 117 -7.88 -2.37 9.21
N ILE A 118 -6.83 -2.28 8.41
CA ILE A 118 -6.21 -0.99 8.07
C ILE A 118 -7.20 -0.13 7.28
N PHE A 119 -7.92 -0.70 6.32
CA PHE A 119 -8.96 0.04 5.60
C PHE A 119 -10.05 0.57 6.53
N MET A 120 -10.43 -0.19 7.56
CA MET A 120 -11.36 0.30 8.59
C MET A 120 -10.77 1.51 9.33
N GLY A 121 -9.49 1.48 9.70
CA GLY A 121 -8.77 2.62 10.30
C GLY A 121 -8.75 3.83 9.38
N VAL A 122 -8.38 3.63 8.11
CA VAL A 122 -8.38 4.70 7.08
C VAL A 122 -9.77 5.30 6.94
N GLY A 123 -10.84 4.49 6.92
CA GLY A 123 -12.22 4.94 6.85
C GLY A 123 -12.61 5.82 8.05
N ALA A 124 -12.24 5.40 9.26
CA ALA A 124 -12.49 6.17 10.47
C ALA A 124 -11.70 7.49 10.54
N MET A 125 -10.51 7.55 9.93
CA MET A 125 -9.70 8.78 9.84
C MET A 125 -10.14 9.70 8.71
N THR A 126 -10.80 9.16 7.67
CA THR A 126 -11.16 9.90 6.46
C THR A 126 -12.42 10.75 6.65
N ASP A 127 -12.41 11.98 6.13
CA ASP A 127 -13.59 12.81 5.97
C ASP A 127 -14.04 12.79 4.50
N PHE A 128 -15.20 12.18 4.23
CA PHE A 128 -15.80 12.14 2.89
C PHE A 128 -16.58 13.41 2.55
N GLY A 129 -16.68 14.39 3.47
CA GLY A 129 -17.34 15.66 3.24
C GLY A 129 -16.88 16.39 1.97
N PRO A 130 -15.57 16.55 1.72
CA PRO A 130 -15.05 17.17 0.50
C PRO A 130 -15.49 16.44 -0.78
N LEU A 131 -15.56 15.12 -0.77
CA LEU A 131 -16.06 14.32 -1.90
C LEU A 131 -17.57 14.53 -2.11
N LEU A 132 -18.35 14.48 -1.04
CA LEU A 132 -19.80 14.69 -1.07
C LEU A 132 -20.16 16.12 -1.50
N SER A 133 -19.37 17.10 -1.09
CA SER A 133 -19.58 18.50 -1.49
C SER A 133 -19.32 18.75 -2.98
N ASN A 134 -18.42 17.97 -3.59
CA ASN A 134 -18.10 18.03 -5.03
C ASN A 134 -17.94 16.61 -5.62
N PRO A 135 -19.04 15.90 -5.94
CA PRO A 135 -18.96 14.53 -6.46
C PRO A 135 -18.20 14.38 -7.78
N LYS A 136 -18.02 15.47 -8.54
CA LYS A 136 -17.20 15.47 -9.77
C LYS A 136 -15.74 15.13 -9.50
N SER A 137 -15.25 15.26 -8.26
CA SER A 137 -13.92 14.86 -7.85
C SER A 137 -13.69 13.33 -7.94
N LEU A 138 -14.76 12.51 -7.99
CA LEU A 138 -14.67 11.08 -8.32
C LEU A 138 -13.98 10.84 -9.66
N LEU A 139 -14.25 11.70 -10.65
CA LEU A 139 -13.62 11.59 -11.97
C LEU A 139 -12.09 11.80 -11.91
N LEU A 140 -11.61 12.63 -10.98
CA LEU A 140 -10.17 12.85 -10.80
C LEU A 140 -9.50 11.65 -10.11
N GLY A 141 -10.17 11.03 -9.14
CA GLY A 141 -9.73 9.76 -8.56
C GLY A 141 -9.68 8.64 -9.60
N ALA A 142 -10.72 8.54 -10.45
CA ALA A 142 -10.74 7.57 -11.55
C ALA A 142 -9.63 7.82 -12.57
N ALA A 143 -9.39 9.08 -12.96
CA ALA A 143 -8.31 9.44 -13.88
C ALA A 143 -6.92 9.09 -13.35
N ALA A 144 -6.70 9.19 -12.04
CA ALA A 144 -5.44 8.78 -11.41
C ALA A 144 -5.24 7.24 -11.45
N GLN A 145 -6.30 6.43 -11.57
CA GLN A 145 -6.13 4.97 -11.73
C GLN A 145 -5.53 4.56 -13.08
N LEU A 146 -5.36 5.51 -14.02
CA LEU A 146 -4.66 5.24 -15.28
C LEU A 146 -3.28 4.60 -15.05
N GLY A 147 -2.57 4.98 -13.99
CA GLY A 147 -1.28 4.40 -13.63
C GLY A 147 -1.35 2.91 -13.27
N VAL A 148 -2.46 2.43 -12.70
CA VAL A 148 -2.67 1.00 -12.42
C VAL A 148 -2.67 0.22 -13.73
N PHE A 149 -3.44 0.66 -14.71
CA PHE A 149 -3.55 -0.04 -16.00
C PHE A 149 -2.28 0.05 -16.83
N VAL A 150 -1.61 1.20 -16.84
CA VAL A 150 -0.33 1.36 -17.56
C VAL A 150 0.75 0.51 -16.93
N ALA A 151 0.82 0.41 -15.60
CA ALA A 151 1.75 -0.48 -14.91
C ALA A 151 1.45 -1.95 -15.19
N PHE A 152 0.16 -2.33 -15.24
CA PHE A 152 -0.26 -3.66 -15.64
C PHE A 152 0.26 -4.03 -17.05
N PHE A 153 0.00 -3.17 -18.05
CA PHE A 153 0.51 -3.39 -19.39
C PHE A 153 2.03 -3.41 -19.46
N GLY A 154 2.70 -2.50 -18.73
CA GLY A 154 4.16 -2.49 -18.64
C GLY A 154 4.72 -3.79 -18.05
N ALA A 155 4.08 -4.35 -17.02
CA ALA A 155 4.46 -5.63 -16.45
C ALA A 155 4.27 -6.80 -17.44
N VAL A 156 3.15 -6.84 -18.16
CA VAL A 156 2.92 -7.83 -19.22
C VAL A 156 4.01 -7.74 -20.30
N CYS A 157 4.35 -6.53 -20.75
CA CYS A 157 5.42 -6.31 -21.73
C CYS A 157 6.81 -6.73 -21.21
N MET A 158 7.04 -6.71 -19.89
CA MET A 158 8.29 -7.18 -19.25
C MET A 158 8.31 -8.70 -19.03
N GLY A 159 7.26 -9.44 -19.43
CA GLY A 159 7.17 -10.88 -19.36
C GLY A 159 6.58 -11.45 -18.05
N PHE A 160 5.92 -10.64 -17.23
CA PHE A 160 5.17 -11.11 -16.09
C PHE A 160 3.85 -11.77 -16.50
N THR A 161 3.41 -12.77 -15.75
CA THR A 161 2.09 -13.40 -15.94
C THR A 161 0.96 -12.41 -15.64
N GLY A 162 -0.27 -12.69 -16.10
CA GLY A 162 -1.41 -11.82 -15.84
C GLY A 162 -1.68 -11.58 -14.35
N LYS A 163 -1.50 -12.61 -13.49
CA LYS A 163 -1.65 -12.51 -12.03
C LYS A 163 -0.56 -11.64 -11.40
N GLU A 164 0.69 -11.82 -11.83
CA GLU A 164 1.82 -10.98 -11.38
C GLU A 164 1.67 -9.54 -11.87
N ALA A 165 1.30 -9.36 -13.14
CA ALA A 165 1.10 -8.04 -13.73
C ALA A 165 -0.03 -7.26 -13.03
N ALA A 166 -1.13 -7.93 -12.65
CA ALA A 166 -2.20 -7.33 -11.85
C ALA A 166 -1.71 -6.88 -10.48
N SER A 167 -0.90 -7.72 -9.81
CA SER A 167 -0.29 -7.40 -8.52
C SER A 167 0.73 -6.25 -8.59
N ILE A 168 1.47 -6.13 -9.69
CA ILE A 168 2.38 -5.01 -9.95
C ILE A 168 1.60 -3.75 -10.32
N GLY A 169 0.58 -3.89 -11.16
CA GLY A 169 -0.24 -2.78 -11.63
C GLY A 169 -0.86 -1.96 -10.51
N ILE A 170 -1.36 -2.64 -9.46
CA ILE A 170 -2.05 -1.96 -8.36
C ILE A 170 -1.16 -0.98 -7.58
N ILE A 171 0.18 -1.10 -7.67
CA ILE A 171 1.13 -0.14 -7.07
C ILE A 171 0.83 1.28 -7.57
N GLY A 172 0.39 1.41 -8.84
CA GLY A 172 0.02 2.69 -9.44
C GLY A 172 -1.12 3.41 -8.71
N GLY A 173 -1.98 2.69 -8.00
CA GLY A 173 -3.01 3.30 -7.14
C GLY A 173 -2.45 4.06 -5.95
N ALA A 174 -1.18 3.83 -5.59
CA ALA A 174 -0.51 4.37 -4.39
C ALA A 174 -1.24 4.04 -3.09
N ASP A 175 -1.71 2.80 -2.98
CA ASP A 175 -2.47 2.28 -1.84
C ASP A 175 -1.82 0.99 -1.35
N GLY A 176 -1.04 1.10 -0.28
CA GLY A 176 -0.28 -0.02 0.29
C GLY A 176 -1.14 -1.20 0.72
N PRO A 177 -2.16 -1.00 1.56
CA PRO A 177 -3.07 -2.06 1.99
C PRO A 177 -3.78 -2.77 0.83
N THR A 178 -4.24 -2.04 -0.18
CA THR A 178 -4.83 -2.61 -1.40
C THR A 178 -3.81 -3.44 -2.19
N ALA A 179 -2.57 -2.95 -2.30
CA ALA A 179 -1.50 -3.69 -2.97
C ALA A 179 -1.21 -5.01 -2.25
N ILE A 180 -1.15 -5.02 -0.92
CA ILE A 180 -0.98 -6.24 -0.13
C ILE A 180 -2.18 -7.18 -0.32
N PHE A 181 -3.40 -6.67 -0.23
CA PHE A 181 -4.63 -7.47 -0.39
C PHE A 181 -4.68 -8.21 -1.72
N LEU A 182 -4.39 -7.51 -2.82
CA LEU A 182 -4.42 -8.09 -4.16
C LEU A 182 -3.26 -9.08 -4.37
N THR A 183 -2.03 -8.67 -4.01
CA THR A 183 -0.83 -9.48 -4.22
C THR A 183 -0.86 -10.77 -3.43
N THR A 184 -1.34 -10.75 -2.19
CA THR A 184 -1.47 -11.94 -1.35
C THR A 184 -2.35 -13.02 -1.99
N ARG A 185 -3.30 -12.63 -2.83
CA ARG A 185 -4.21 -13.54 -3.54
C ARG A 185 -3.71 -13.97 -4.91
N LEU A 186 -3.12 -13.03 -5.68
CA LEU A 186 -2.74 -13.29 -7.08
C LEU A 186 -1.29 -13.74 -7.25
N ALA A 187 -0.34 -13.14 -6.50
CA ALA A 187 1.10 -13.39 -6.64
C ALA A 187 1.83 -13.28 -5.30
N PRO A 188 1.57 -14.19 -4.32
CA PRO A 188 2.13 -14.09 -2.96
C PRO A 188 3.66 -14.03 -2.92
N HIS A 189 4.34 -14.67 -3.87
CA HIS A 189 5.81 -14.68 -3.99
C HIS A 189 6.41 -13.30 -4.30
N LEU A 190 5.62 -12.36 -4.83
CA LEU A 190 6.05 -10.97 -5.11
C LEU A 190 5.70 -10.00 -3.97
N LEU A 191 5.07 -10.48 -2.89
CA LEU A 191 4.50 -9.62 -1.86
C LEU A 191 5.55 -8.69 -1.22
N GLY A 192 6.71 -9.22 -0.86
CA GLY A 192 7.79 -8.42 -0.26
C GLY A 192 8.26 -7.29 -1.17
N ALA A 193 8.51 -7.60 -2.44
CA ALA A 193 8.96 -6.61 -3.43
C ALA A 193 7.89 -5.53 -3.70
N ILE A 194 6.63 -5.94 -3.87
CA ILE A 194 5.50 -5.03 -4.12
C ILE A 194 5.23 -4.14 -2.90
N ALA A 195 5.29 -4.68 -1.70
CA ALA A 195 5.06 -3.91 -0.48
C ALA A 195 6.15 -2.85 -0.28
N VAL A 196 7.44 -3.22 -0.41
CA VAL A 196 8.55 -2.26 -0.33
C VAL A 196 8.41 -1.19 -1.39
N ALA A 197 8.09 -1.57 -2.63
CA ALA A 197 7.84 -0.61 -3.70
C ALA A 197 6.71 0.35 -3.31
N ALA A 198 5.52 -0.16 -2.99
CA ALA A 198 4.34 0.65 -2.70
C ALA A 198 4.59 1.65 -1.55
N TYR A 199 5.15 1.20 -0.42
CA TYR A 199 5.39 2.09 0.72
C TYR A 199 6.56 3.05 0.53
N SER A 200 7.61 2.64 -0.19
CA SER A 200 8.72 3.54 -0.51
C SER A 200 8.28 4.69 -1.41
N TYR A 201 7.38 4.43 -2.38
CA TYR A 201 6.90 5.47 -3.29
C TYR A 201 5.92 6.42 -2.62
N MET A 202 5.11 5.95 -1.67
CA MET A 202 4.27 6.83 -0.85
C MET A 202 5.12 7.88 -0.13
N ALA A 203 6.28 7.48 0.39
CA ALA A 203 7.22 8.40 1.02
C ALA A 203 7.86 9.40 0.04
N LEU A 204 8.00 9.03 -1.23
CA LEU A 204 8.59 9.87 -2.29
C LEU A 204 7.59 10.83 -2.96
N ILE A 205 6.31 10.80 -2.58
CA ILE A 205 5.26 11.70 -3.10
C ILE A 205 5.70 13.17 -3.17
N PRO A 206 6.28 13.76 -2.10
CA PRO A 206 6.71 15.16 -2.13
C PRO A 206 7.85 15.46 -3.12
N LEU A 207 8.56 14.42 -3.59
CA LEU A 207 9.63 14.55 -4.57
C LEU A 207 9.14 14.29 -6.00
N ILE A 208 8.25 13.31 -6.19
CA ILE A 208 7.81 12.85 -7.52
C ILE A 208 6.70 13.76 -8.07
N GLN A 209 5.74 14.16 -7.24
CA GLN A 209 4.59 14.92 -7.72
C GLN A 209 4.92 16.36 -8.20
N PRO A 210 5.70 17.17 -7.49
CA PRO A 210 5.90 18.57 -7.88
C PRO A 210 6.51 18.77 -9.28
N PRO A 211 7.53 18.02 -9.72
CA PRO A 211 8.02 18.10 -11.09
C PRO A 211 6.94 17.82 -12.14
N ILE A 212 6.13 16.78 -11.92
CA ILE A 212 5.04 16.40 -12.84
C ILE A 212 3.95 17.47 -12.86
N MET A 213 3.60 18.03 -11.70
CA MET A 213 2.66 19.16 -11.60
C MET A 213 3.13 20.37 -12.40
N ASN A 214 4.42 20.70 -12.27
CA ASN A 214 5.00 21.85 -12.98
C ASN A 214 5.09 21.63 -14.48
N LEU A 215 5.29 20.40 -14.92
CA LEU A 215 5.35 20.03 -16.34
C LEU A 215 3.97 20.05 -17.01
N LEU A 216 2.94 19.53 -16.33
CA LEU A 216 1.61 19.30 -16.92
C LEU A 216 0.59 20.40 -16.66
N THR A 217 0.90 21.41 -15.84
CA THR A 217 0.00 22.53 -15.57
C THR A 217 0.66 23.85 -15.89
N SER A 218 -0.13 24.81 -16.44
CA SER A 218 0.39 26.15 -16.71
C SER A 218 0.50 26.98 -15.41
N ALA A 219 1.44 27.95 -15.40
CA ALA A 219 1.61 28.84 -14.25
C ALA A 219 0.32 29.60 -13.90
N GLU A 220 -0.48 29.97 -14.91
CA GLU A 220 -1.75 30.66 -14.71
C GLU A 220 -2.82 29.75 -14.10
N SER A 221 -2.93 28.50 -14.58
CA SER A 221 -3.93 27.55 -14.05
C SER A 221 -3.65 27.16 -12.58
N ARG A 222 -2.38 27.17 -12.17
CA ARG A 222 -1.99 26.90 -10.76
C ARG A 222 -2.41 28.02 -9.81
N LYS A 223 -2.58 29.25 -10.30
CA LYS A 223 -3.01 30.39 -9.50
C LYS A 223 -4.53 30.45 -9.27
N ILE A 224 -5.31 29.62 -9.94
CA ILE A 224 -6.77 29.59 -9.83
C ILE A 224 -7.17 29.33 -8.37
N LYS A 225 -7.92 30.28 -7.82
CA LYS A 225 -8.51 30.19 -6.49
C LYS A 225 -9.88 29.51 -6.58
N MET A 226 -10.06 28.43 -5.86
CA MET A 226 -11.34 27.72 -5.86
C MET A 226 -12.31 28.33 -4.84
N VAL A 227 -13.60 28.34 -5.21
CA VAL A 227 -14.68 28.81 -4.34
C VAL A 227 -14.97 27.76 -3.27
N GLN A 228 -15.33 28.21 -2.07
CA GLN A 228 -15.69 27.35 -0.95
C GLN A 228 -16.79 26.34 -1.36
N THR A 229 -16.60 25.09 -0.97
CA THR A 229 -17.55 23.99 -1.23
C THR A 229 -18.78 24.11 -0.35
N ARG A 230 -19.91 23.49 -0.76
CA ARG A 230 -21.13 23.46 0.05
C ARG A 230 -20.90 22.69 1.36
N VAL A 231 -21.64 23.05 2.37
CA VAL A 231 -21.71 22.28 3.63
C VAL A 231 -22.49 21.01 3.38
N VAL A 232 -21.95 19.88 3.81
CA VAL A 232 -22.57 18.55 3.73
C VAL A 232 -23.35 18.25 5.01
N SER A 233 -24.56 17.79 4.88
CA SER A 233 -25.39 17.43 6.04
C SER A 233 -24.89 16.15 6.74
N LYS A 234 -25.17 16.00 8.03
CA LYS A 234 -24.85 14.79 8.81
C LYS A 234 -25.52 13.56 8.20
N THR A 235 -26.74 13.69 7.73
CA THR A 235 -27.48 12.59 7.09
C THR A 235 -26.80 12.10 5.82
N GLU A 236 -26.32 13.01 4.96
CA GLU A 236 -25.55 12.64 3.76
C GLU A 236 -24.28 11.85 4.14
N LYS A 237 -23.56 12.29 5.16
CA LYS A 237 -22.34 11.62 5.64
C LYS A 237 -22.60 10.21 6.19
N ILE A 238 -23.74 9.97 6.81
CA ILE A 238 -24.13 8.65 7.36
C ILE A 238 -24.64 7.72 6.24
N ILE A 239 -25.43 8.23 5.31
CA ILE A 239 -26.01 7.44 4.22
C ILE A 239 -24.96 7.03 3.17
N PHE A 240 -23.99 7.89 2.91
CA PHE A 240 -22.96 7.69 1.88
C PHE A 240 -22.19 6.35 2.04
N PRO A 241 -21.61 5.99 3.19
CA PRO A 241 -20.88 4.73 3.34
C PRO A 241 -21.78 3.50 3.13
N ILE A 242 -23.06 3.58 3.50
CA ILE A 242 -24.03 2.49 3.28
C ILE A 242 -24.31 2.30 1.79
N ILE A 243 -24.59 3.40 1.07
CA ILE A 243 -24.86 3.34 -0.38
C ILE A 243 -23.64 2.85 -1.15
N VAL A 244 -22.45 3.37 -0.83
CA VAL A 244 -21.19 2.97 -1.52
C VAL A 244 -20.92 1.48 -1.28
N THR A 245 -21.08 1.00 -0.05
CA THR A 245 -20.90 -0.43 0.26
C THR A 245 -21.86 -1.30 -0.56
N LEU A 246 -23.15 -0.98 -0.54
CA LEU A 246 -24.15 -1.74 -1.28
C LEU A 246 -23.88 -1.73 -2.79
N PHE A 247 -23.68 -0.53 -3.36
CA PHE A 247 -23.49 -0.39 -4.80
C PHE A 247 -22.20 -1.09 -5.28
N VAL A 248 -21.07 -0.85 -4.60
CA VAL A 248 -19.78 -1.40 -5.04
C VAL A 248 -19.69 -2.90 -4.79
N ALA A 249 -20.16 -3.40 -3.63
CA ALA A 249 -20.12 -4.82 -3.32
C ALA A 249 -21.08 -5.66 -4.16
N LEU A 250 -22.23 -5.11 -4.57
CA LEU A 250 -23.13 -5.78 -5.51
C LEU A 250 -22.59 -5.80 -6.94
N LEU A 251 -21.82 -4.77 -7.33
CA LEU A 251 -21.20 -4.70 -8.66
C LEU A 251 -19.96 -5.60 -8.75
N LEU A 252 -19.12 -5.57 -7.72
CA LEU A 252 -17.84 -6.28 -7.63
C LEU A 252 -17.73 -6.94 -6.25
N PRO A 253 -18.28 -8.15 -6.05
CA PRO A 253 -18.30 -8.83 -4.73
C PRO A 253 -16.91 -8.98 -4.10
N ASP A 254 -15.85 -9.15 -4.88
CA ASP A 254 -14.48 -9.29 -4.41
C ASP A 254 -13.95 -8.04 -3.69
N THR A 255 -14.58 -6.88 -3.90
CA THR A 255 -14.22 -5.63 -3.19
C THR A 255 -14.84 -5.53 -1.81
N ALA A 256 -15.87 -6.33 -1.52
CA ALA A 256 -16.66 -6.21 -0.30
C ALA A 256 -15.84 -6.19 1.00
N PRO A 257 -14.76 -7.00 1.17
CA PRO A 257 -13.94 -6.93 2.37
C PRO A 257 -13.25 -5.58 2.56
N LEU A 258 -12.67 -5.01 1.49
CA LEU A 258 -11.96 -3.72 1.56
C LEU A 258 -12.92 -2.55 1.72
N ILE A 259 -13.88 -2.42 0.79
CA ILE A 259 -14.84 -1.31 0.78
C ILE A 259 -15.76 -1.38 2.01
N GLY A 260 -16.20 -2.57 2.40
CA GLY A 260 -17.02 -2.77 3.58
C GLY A 260 -16.31 -2.30 4.86
N CYS A 261 -15.04 -2.69 5.05
CA CYS A 261 -14.25 -2.23 6.19
C CYS A 261 -13.99 -0.72 6.16
N LEU A 262 -13.64 -0.15 4.99
CA LEU A 262 -13.46 1.29 4.82
C LEU A 262 -14.71 2.06 5.24
N MET A 263 -15.85 1.65 4.72
CA MET A 263 -17.13 2.33 4.96
C MET A 263 -17.66 2.09 6.38
N LEU A 264 -17.39 0.93 6.97
CA LEU A 264 -17.72 0.65 8.38
C LEU A 264 -16.92 1.58 9.31
N GLY A 265 -15.61 1.74 9.07
CA GLY A 265 -14.80 2.67 9.85
C GLY A 265 -15.31 4.10 9.74
N ASN A 266 -15.69 4.54 8.54
CA ASN A 266 -16.27 5.86 8.34
C ASN A 266 -17.62 6.01 9.03
N LEU A 267 -18.46 4.98 8.99
CA LEU A 267 -19.74 4.98 9.69
C LEU A 267 -19.57 5.15 11.20
N PHE A 268 -18.58 4.50 11.82
CA PHE A 268 -18.27 4.69 13.24
C PHE A 268 -17.98 6.15 13.59
N LYS A 269 -17.32 6.89 12.69
CA LYS A 269 -17.01 8.29 12.89
C LYS A 269 -18.23 9.20 12.71
N GLU A 270 -19.00 9.00 11.62
CA GLU A 270 -20.01 9.97 11.20
C GLU A 270 -21.33 9.85 11.98
N THR A 271 -21.63 8.70 12.59
CA THR A 271 -22.84 8.50 13.39
C THR A 271 -22.86 9.36 14.66
N GLY A 272 -21.69 9.56 15.31
CA GLY A 272 -21.56 10.26 16.58
C GLY A 272 -22.16 9.50 17.79
N CYS A 273 -22.62 8.26 17.61
CA CYS A 273 -23.04 7.37 18.68
C CYS A 273 -22.03 6.27 18.99
N THR A 274 -21.00 6.15 18.15
CA THR A 274 -19.94 5.13 18.22
C THR A 274 -18.55 5.75 18.37
N ASP A 275 -18.43 6.92 18.97
CA ASP A 275 -17.17 7.68 19.09
C ASP A 275 -16.07 6.84 19.77
N ARG A 276 -16.42 6.02 20.76
CA ARG A 276 -15.48 5.11 21.42
C ARG A 276 -14.91 4.06 20.48
N LEU A 277 -15.71 3.52 19.56
CA LEU A 277 -15.25 2.56 18.53
C LEU A 277 -14.39 3.28 17.49
N SER A 278 -14.82 4.46 17.07
CA SER A 278 -14.07 5.32 16.15
C SER A 278 -12.68 5.64 16.69
N ASP A 279 -12.59 6.04 17.96
CA ASP A 279 -11.30 6.32 18.61
C ASP A 279 -10.40 5.08 18.69
N THR A 280 -10.96 3.93 19.11
CA THR A 280 -10.22 2.67 19.18
C THR A 280 -9.69 2.26 17.80
N VAL A 281 -10.50 2.37 16.75
CA VAL A 281 -10.13 2.00 15.39
C VAL A 281 -9.05 2.92 14.83
N GLN A 282 -9.16 4.22 15.05
CA GLN A 282 -8.18 5.20 14.56
C GLN A 282 -6.82 5.11 15.25
N ASN A 283 -6.78 4.71 16.51
CA ASN A 283 -5.58 4.73 17.34
C ASN A 283 -5.09 3.32 17.67
N ALA A 284 -5.72 2.61 18.59
CA ALA A 284 -5.22 1.35 19.13
C ALA A 284 -5.20 0.24 18.07
N LEU A 285 -6.32 0.02 17.37
CA LEU A 285 -6.43 -1.03 16.36
C LEU A 285 -5.46 -0.76 15.19
N MET A 286 -5.45 0.48 14.69
CA MET A 286 -4.58 0.88 13.58
C MET A 286 -3.11 0.63 13.91
N ASN A 287 -2.66 1.00 15.11
CA ASN A 287 -1.28 0.82 15.55
C ASN A 287 -0.92 -0.67 15.71
N ILE A 288 -1.79 -1.46 16.35
CA ILE A 288 -1.57 -2.91 16.53
C ILE A 288 -1.47 -3.62 15.17
N VAL A 289 -2.44 -3.36 14.29
CA VAL A 289 -2.46 -4.00 12.97
C VAL A 289 -1.28 -3.54 12.11
N THR A 290 -0.86 -2.28 12.20
CA THR A 290 0.32 -1.76 11.50
C THR A 290 1.59 -2.49 11.93
N ILE A 291 1.79 -2.72 13.23
CA ILE A 291 2.93 -3.48 13.76
C ILE A 291 2.94 -4.90 13.20
N LEU A 292 1.81 -5.61 13.30
CA LEU A 292 1.69 -7.00 12.86
C LEU A 292 1.86 -7.13 11.34
N LEU A 293 1.16 -6.27 10.57
CA LEU A 293 1.23 -6.27 9.11
C LEU A 293 2.63 -5.96 8.61
N SER A 294 3.24 -4.87 9.09
CA SER A 294 4.54 -4.43 8.59
C SER A 294 5.63 -5.45 8.87
N THR A 295 5.65 -6.04 10.07
CA THR A 295 6.61 -7.08 10.45
C THR A 295 6.40 -8.36 9.64
N ALA A 296 5.13 -8.78 9.46
CA ALA A 296 4.78 -9.96 8.67
C ALA A 296 5.10 -9.79 7.16
N VAL A 297 4.87 -8.60 6.61
CA VAL A 297 5.24 -8.32 5.21
C VAL A 297 6.76 -8.30 5.06
N GLY A 298 7.48 -7.71 6.01
CA GLY A 298 8.94 -7.72 6.02
C GLY A 298 9.51 -9.13 6.05
N SER A 299 8.86 -10.08 6.73
CA SER A 299 9.32 -11.46 6.80
C SER A 299 9.31 -12.20 5.45
N THR A 300 8.50 -11.78 4.50
CA THR A 300 8.49 -12.35 3.13
C THR A 300 9.70 -11.93 2.28
N MET A 301 10.50 -11.00 2.75
CA MET A 301 11.71 -10.54 2.06
C MET A 301 12.89 -11.49 2.31
N VAL A 302 12.76 -12.72 1.88
CA VAL A 302 13.83 -13.73 1.94
C VAL A 302 14.81 -13.51 0.80
N GLY A 303 16.11 -13.69 1.05
CA GLY A 303 17.15 -13.39 0.05
C GLY A 303 16.97 -14.12 -1.28
N SER A 304 16.55 -15.37 -1.26
CA SER A 304 16.33 -16.21 -2.46
C SER A 304 15.19 -15.69 -3.36
N THR A 305 14.15 -15.11 -2.78
CA THR A 305 12.98 -14.61 -3.51
C THR A 305 13.09 -13.12 -3.84
N PHE A 306 13.76 -12.35 -2.97
CA PHE A 306 13.85 -10.90 -3.11
C PHE A 306 15.00 -10.43 -4.01
N LEU A 307 16.18 -11.07 -3.95
CA LEU A 307 17.35 -10.70 -4.75
C LEU A 307 17.27 -11.26 -6.19
N THR A 308 16.20 -10.88 -6.89
CA THR A 308 15.94 -11.35 -8.25
C THR A 308 15.83 -10.15 -9.22
N GLY A 309 16.06 -10.41 -10.50
CA GLY A 309 15.84 -9.38 -11.53
C GLY A 309 14.38 -8.91 -11.61
N GLN A 310 13.42 -9.73 -11.16
CA GLN A 310 12.01 -9.37 -11.07
C GLN A 310 11.77 -8.25 -10.06
N THR A 311 12.41 -8.30 -8.89
CA THR A 311 12.31 -7.24 -7.87
C THR A 311 12.73 -5.88 -8.43
N LEU A 312 13.85 -5.83 -9.18
CA LEU A 312 14.30 -4.57 -9.81
C LEU A 312 13.29 -4.05 -10.83
N LYS A 313 12.71 -4.95 -11.66
CA LYS A 313 11.65 -4.58 -12.60
C LYS A 313 10.42 -4.00 -11.89
N ILE A 314 10.01 -4.61 -10.77
CA ILE A 314 8.87 -4.14 -9.95
C ILE A 314 9.15 -2.75 -9.40
N VAL A 315 10.35 -2.52 -8.87
CA VAL A 315 10.77 -1.21 -8.34
C VAL A 315 10.70 -0.14 -9.43
N VAL A 316 11.27 -0.38 -10.60
CA VAL A 316 11.24 0.59 -11.71
C VAL A 316 9.81 0.84 -12.20
N LEU A 317 9.02 -0.22 -12.42
CA LEU A 317 7.62 -0.10 -12.83
C LEU A 317 6.78 0.68 -11.82
N GLY A 318 7.00 0.48 -10.53
CA GLY A 318 6.27 1.18 -9.49
C GLY A 318 6.50 2.69 -9.50
N VAL A 319 7.76 3.17 -9.68
CA VAL A 319 8.06 4.61 -9.83
C VAL A 319 7.33 5.18 -11.05
N VAL A 320 7.43 4.49 -12.19
CA VAL A 320 6.79 4.92 -13.44
C VAL A 320 5.26 4.94 -13.28
N ALA A 321 4.69 3.89 -12.70
CA ALA A 321 3.26 3.78 -12.43
C ALA A 321 2.74 4.94 -11.59
N PHE A 322 3.43 5.25 -10.50
CA PHE A 322 3.07 6.36 -9.64
C PHE A 322 3.16 7.72 -10.35
N GLY A 323 4.22 7.92 -11.15
CA GLY A 323 4.35 9.13 -12.00
C GLY A 323 3.19 9.27 -12.98
N ILE A 324 2.81 8.17 -13.64
CA ILE A 324 1.69 8.15 -14.61
C ILE A 324 0.34 8.35 -13.91
N SER A 325 0.13 7.80 -12.72
CA SER A 325 -1.07 8.06 -11.92
C SER A 325 -1.21 9.54 -11.59
N THR A 326 -0.12 10.16 -11.15
CA THR A 326 -0.10 11.61 -10.89
C THR A 326 -0.40 12.41 -12.17
N ALA A 327 0.21 12.01 -13.30
CA ALA A 327 -0.02 12.63 -14.59
C ALA A 327 -1.48 12.46 -15.06
N GLY A 328 -2.04 11.27 -14.94
CA GLY A 328 -3.43 10.96 -15.27
C GLY A 328 -4.42 11.83 -14.48
N GLY A 329 -4.21 11.95 -13.17
CA GLY A 329 -5.00 12.83 -12.32
C GLY A 329 -4.89 14.31 -12.72
N LEU A 330 -3.69 14.81 -13.04
CA LEU A 330 -3.46 16.18 -13.51
C LEU A 330 -4.10 16.43 -14.88
N LEU A 331 -4.01 15.48 -15.81
CA LEU A 331 -4.70 15.60 -17.11
C LEU A 331 -6.22 15.68 -16.93
N GLY A 332 -6.77 14.82 -16.06
CA GLY A 332 -8.17 14.92 -15.64
C GLY A 332 -8.49 16.29 -15.03
N GLY A 333 -7.61 16.83 -14.18
CA GLY A 333 -7.71 18.16 -13.60
C GLY A 333 -7.70 19.27 -14.66
N ASN A 334 -6.84 19.18 -15.67
CA ASN A 334 -6.80 20.13 -16.80
C ASN A 334 -8.09 20.09 -17.62
N VAL A 335 -8.60 18.88 -17.92
CA VAL A 335 -9.89 18.72 -18.61
C VAL A 335 -11.02 19.32 -17.80
N MET A 336 -11.05 19.10 -16.49
CA MET A 336 -12.05 19.68 -15.59
C MET A 336 -11.91 21.19 -15.49
N CYS A 337 -10.69 21.72 -15.45
CA CYS A 337 -10.42 23.16 -15.50
C CYS A 337 -10.98 23.78 -16.77
N TRP A 338 -10.71 23.19 -17.94
CA TRP A 338 -11.22 23.61 -19.22
C TRP A 338 -12.77 23.56 -19.28
N ALA A 339 -13.35 22.42 -18.89
CA ALA A 339 -14.81 22.23 -18.89
C ALA A 339 -15.55 23.20 -17.96
N THR A 340 -14.91 23.61 -16.86
CA THR A 340 -15.47 24.57 -15.89
C THR A 340 -15.10 26.03 -16.18
N LYS A 341 -14.47 26.31 -17.33
CA LYS A 341 -14.01 27.65 -17.72
C LYS A 341 -13.12 28.31 -16.65
N GLY A 342 -12.14 27.57 -16.15
CA GLY A 342 -11.16 28.07 -15.18
C GLY A 342 -11.64 28.16 -13.73
N LYS A 343 -12.71 27.45 -13.33
CA LYS A 343 -13.19 27.45 -11.94
C LYS A 343 -12.52 26.43 -11.06
N VAL A 344 -11.92 25.38 -11.66
CA VAL A 344 -11.24 24.29 -10.95
C VAL A 344 -9.75 24.40 -11.19
N ASN A 345 -8.98 24.37 -10.09
CA ASN A 345 -7.52 24.34 -10.17
C ASN A 345 -7.05 22.92 -10.53
N PRO A 346 -6.31 22.72 -11.62
CA PRO A 346 -5.91 21.38 -12.07
C PRO A 346 -4.98 20.65 -11.08
N LEU A 347 -4.30 21.38 -10.19
CA LEU A 347 -3.44 20.77 -9.18
C LEU A 347 -4.17 19.76 -8.30
N ILE A 348 -5.48 19.93 -8.05
CA ILE A 348 -6.23 18.97 -7.22
C ILE A 348 -6.30 17.57 -7.84
N GLY A 349 -6.13 17.48 -9.17
CA GLY A 349 -6.11 16.20 -9.88
C GLY A 349 -4.93 15.32 -9.46
N SER A 350 -3.77 15.89 -9.11
CA SER A 350 -2.64 15.11 -8.61
C SER A 350 -2.91 14.39 -7.28
N ALA A 351 -3.91 14.87 -6.53
CA ALA A 351 -4.35 14.22 -5.29
C ALA A 351 -5.26 13.01 -5.54
N GLY A 352 -5.63 12.71 -6.79
CA GLY A 352 -6.43 11.53 -7.13
C GLY A 352 -5.76 10.18 -6.85
N VAL A 353 -4.48 10.14 -6.53
CA VAL A 353 -3.80 8.96 -6.00
C VAL A 353 -4.23 8.68 -4.56
N SER A 354 -4.27 7.40 -4.15
CA SER A 354 -4.85 6.98 -2.86
C SER A 354 -4.04 7.33 -1.62
N ALA A 355 -2.91 8.03 -1.75
CA ALA A 355 -2.05 8.39 -0.62
C ALA A 355 -2.66 9.53 0.23
N VAL A 356 -3.58 9.19 1.10
CA VAL A 356 -4.32 10.12 1.97
C VAL A 356 -3.56 10.33 3.29
N PRO A 357 -3.39 11.58 3.78
CA PRO A 357 -3.70 12.87 3.13
C PRO A 357 -2.48 13.48 2.41
N MET A 358 -1.42 12.70 2.16
CA MET A 358 -0.13 13.24 1.67
C MET A 358 -0.24 13.92 0.32
N ALA A 359 -0.88 13.28 -0.66
CA ALA A 359 -1.01 13.85 -2.00
C ALA A 359 -1.82 15.16 -2.00
N ALA A 360 -2.87 15.25 -1.19
CA ALA A 360 -3.64 16.48 -1.02
C ALA A 360 -2.81 17.63 -0.41
N ARG A 361 -1.94 17.30 0.57
CA ARG A 361 -1.02 18.27 1.18
C ARG A 361 0.01 18.80 0.17
N VAL A 362 0.53 17.92 -0.70
CA VAL A 362 1.47 18.34 -1.76
C VAL A 362 0.78 19.24 -2.77
N SER A 363 -0.44 18.89 -3.22
CA SER A 363 -1.25 19.74 -4.10
C SER A 363 -1.50 21.12 -3.49
N ASN A 364 -1.83 21.18 -2.20
CA ASN A 364 -2.03 22.44 -1.49
C ASN A 364 -0.73 23.27 -1.42
N LYS A 365 0.39 22.64 -1.09
CA LYS A 365 1.69 23.30 -1.00
C LYS A 365 2.12 23.90 -2.35
N GLU A 366 1.94 23.18 -3.43
CA GLU A 366 2.27 23.67 -4.78
C GLU A 366 1.30 24.79 -5.21
N GLY A 367 0.01 24.71 -4.86
CA GLY A 367 -0.95 25.78 -5.06
C GLY A 367 -0.58 27.07 -4.31
N GLN A 368 -0.13 26.96 -3.06
CA GLN A 368 0.33 28.09 -2.25
C GLN A 368 1.64 28.71 -2.78
N LYS A 369 2.54 27.92 -3.37
CA LYS A 369 3.73 28.48 -4.06
C LYS A 369 3.35 29.35 -5.25
N ALA A 370 2.30 28.96 -6.00
CA ALA A 370 1.82 29.72 -7.15
C ALA A 370 1.02 30.98 -6.75
N ASN A 371 0.25 30.88 -5.65
CA ASN A 371 -0.54 31.95 -5.07
C ASN A 371 -0.73 31.72 -3.56
N PRO A 372 -0.10 32.51 -2.66
CA PRO A 372 -0.17 32.31 -1.21
C PRO A 372 -1.59 32.31 -0.62
N ALA A 373 -2.55 32.95 -1.30
CA ALA A 373 -3.96 32.96 -0.90
C ALA A 373 -4.74 31.71 -1.36
N ASN A 374 -4.07 30.73 -1.97
CA ASN A 374 -4.71 29.56 -2.55
C ASN A 374 -4.69 28.38 -1.57
N PHE A 375 -5.82 28.10 -0.93
CA PHE A 375 -6.01 26.98 0.00
C PHE A 375 -6.73 25.83 -0.71
N LEU A 376 -5.95 24.93 -1.32
CA LEU A 376 -6.50 23.81 -2.10
C LEU A 376 -6.77 22.56 -1.28
N LEU A 377 -6.36 22.49 0.00
CA LEU A 377 -6.38 21.25 0.79
C LEU A 377 -7.76 20.59 0.80
N MET A 378 -8.81 21.33 1.14
CA MET A 378 -10.18 20.78 1.19
C MET A 378 -10.67 20.32 -0.17
N HIS A 379 -10.29 21.02 -1.24
CA HIS A 379 -10.64 20.65 -2.61
C HIS A 379 -9.86 19.43 -3.10
N ALA A 380 -8.60 19.30 -2.71
CA ALA A 380 -7.73 18.18 -3.05
C ALA A 380 -8.09 16.89 -2.25
N MET A 381 -8.68 17.04 -1.06
CA MET A 381 -9.14 15.89 -0.28
C MET A 381 -10.25 15.11 -0.98
N GLY A 382 -11.13 15.77 -1.76
CA GLY A 382 -12.17 15.09 -2.53
C GLY A 382 -11.60 14.04 -3.51
N PRO A 383 -10.75 14.45 -4.48
CA PRO A 383 -10.05 13.51 -5.36
C PRO A 383 -9.20 12.48 -4.62
N ASN A 384 -8.54 12.86 -3.52
CA ASN A 384 -7.67 11.98 -2.76
C ASN A 384 -8.45 10.80 -2.14
N VAL A 385 -9.60 11.10 -1.56
CA VAL A 385 -10.50 10.08 -1.00
C VAL A 385 -11.17 9.26 -2.10
N ALA A 386 -11.51 9.91 -3.23
CA ALA A 386 -11.99 9.21 -4.43
C ALA A 386 -10.96 8.19 -4.95
N GLY A 387 -9.67 8.49 -4.83
CA GLY A 387 -8.58 7.58 -5.17
C GLY A 387 -8.61 6.29 -4.35
N VAL A 388 -8.89 6.35 -3.04
CA VAL A 388 -8.98 5.16 -2.17
C VAL A 388 -10.11 4.23 -2.60
N ILE A 389 -11.27 4.80 -2.91
CA ILE A 389 -12.39 4.02 -3.45
C ILE A 389 -11.99 3.46 -4.83
N GLY A 390 -11.32 4.26 -5.66
CA GLY A 390 -10.88 3.86 -6.99
C GLY A 390 -9.87 2.72 -6.97
N SER A 391 -8.85 2.76 -6.07
CA SER A 391 -7.86 1.68 -5.92
C SER A 391 -8.50 0.38 -5.43
N ALA A 392 -9.44 0.45 -4.48
CA ALA A 392 -10.17 -0.72 -4.00
C ALA A 392 -11.04 -1.34 -5.12
N ILE A 393 -11.73 -0.52 -5.93
CA ILE A 393 -12.50 -0.98 -7.08
C ILE A 393 -11.57 -1.60 -8.14
N ALA A 394 -10.42 -0.97 -8.43
CA ALA A 394 -9.43 -1.50 -9.36
C ALA A 394 -8.90 -2.86 -8.91
N ALA A 395 -8.61 -3.02 -7.60
CA ALA A 395 -8.18 -4.30 -7.03
C ALA A 395 -9.27 -5.38 -7.18
N GLY A 396 -10.53 -5.06 -6.88
CA GLY A 396 -11.63 -5.99 -7.05
C GLY A 396 -11.85 -6.38 -8.53
N PHE A 397 -11.74 -5.42 -9.44
CA PHE A 397 -11.78 -5.70 -10.88
C PHE A 397 -10.66 -6.65 -11.31
N LEU A 398 -9.42 -6.35 -10.91
CA LEU A 398 -8.27 -7.20 -11.22
C LEU A 398 -8.42 -8.60 -10.59
N LEU A 399 -8.99 -8.68 -9.39
CA LEU A 399 -9.25 -9.95 -8.74
C LEU A 399 -10.33 -10.76 -9.44
N SER A 400 -11.42 -10.13 -9.88
CA SER A 400 -12.49 -10.82 -10.62
C SER A 400 -12.02 -11.33 -12.00
N VAL A 401 -11.04 -10.66 -12.63
CA VAL A 401 -10.50 -11.06 -13.93
C VAL A 401 -9.41 -12.14 -13.80
N PHE A 402 -8.55 -12.05 -12.78
CA PHE A 402 -7.36 -12.90 -12.66
C PHE A 402 -7.38 -13.83 -11.45
N GLY A 403 -8.36 -13.73 -10.55
CA GLY A 403 -8.43 -14.49 -9.30
C GLY A 403 -9.01 -15.89 -9.46
N GLY A 404 -9.62 -16.22 -10.62
CA GLY A 404 -10.24 -17.51 -10.91
C GLY A 404 -9.23 -18.64 -11.12
#